data_6c672c12cdad6dd838c150c80fb7ca12
#
_entry.id   6c672c12cdad6dd838c150c80fb7ca12
#
_cell.length_a   1.000
_cell.length_b   1.000
_cell.length_c   1.000
_cell.angle_alpha   90.00
_cell.angle_beta   90.00
_cell.angle_gamma   90.00
#
_symmetry.space_group_name_H-M   'P 1'
#
loop_
_entity.id
_entity.type
_entity.pdbx_description
1 polymer ?
#
loop_
_entity_poly.entity_id
_entity_poly.type
_entity_poly.pdbx_seq_one_letter_code
_entity_poly.pdbx_strand_id
1 'polypeptide(L)'
;VDAASISKNIKVDIPIVADAKLAIEALLEYMEPHDLGEWPTQLQQLKVDHPITQADEDGLTPEAIIQYINDHYERPIVTTDVGQNQLWTTQFLEIEGNHQLLTSGGLGTMGYGFPAAIGAKFGNPHTPVFAICGDGGVQMNIQEFATAMHYHLPVTLVVINNGYLGNVRQWQQLFYDKRYACTNLLMDESAIVTRDLIDKGEFEYVPDFVKLAEAYGAQGVRVTKAEELRAAFAKADAFKKGPTLIECIIPTEVNVLPMVPAGKSLSDMLLKDKK
;
A
#
# COMPACT_ATOMS: atom_id res chain seq x y z
N VAL A 1 -6.04 23.57 14.80
CA VAL A 1 -4.78 22.86 14.86
C VAL A 1 -3.66 23.78 14.44
N ASP A 2 -3.35 23.95 13.16
CA ASP A 2 -2.27 24.84 12.70
C ASP A 2 -2.84 26.17 12.18
N ALA A 3 -2.58 27.27 12.90
CA ALA A 3 -3.04 28.60 12.52
C ALA A 3 -2.49 29.05 11.16
N ALA A 4 -1.26 28.64 10.80
CA ALA A 4 -0.62 28.99 9.54
C ALA A 4 -1.27 28.33 8.30
N SER A 5 -2.04 27.28 8.49
CA SER A 5 -2.77 26.58 7.43
C SER A 5 -4.14 27.17 7.13
N ILE A 6 -4.66 28.07 7.97
CA ILE A 6 -5.97 28.71 7.75
C ILE A 6 -5.93 29.56 6.47
N SER A 7 -6.87 29.29 5.58
CA SER A 7 -7.02 29.97 4.28
C SER A 7 -5.80 29.91 3.35
N LYS A 8 -4.84 28.98 3.59
CA LYS A 8 -3.65 28.85 2.77
C LYS A 8 -3.95 28.38 1.34
N ASN A 9 -4.80 27.36 1.22
CA ASN A 9 -5.14 26.75 -0.07
C ASN A 9 -6.61 26.97 -0.45
N ILE A 10 -7.50 26.93 0.54
CA ILE A 10 -8.95 27.11 0.40
C ILE A 10 -9.39 28.18 1.39
N LYS A 11 -10.19 29.13 0.95
CA LYS A 11 -10.77 30.14 1.84
C LYS A 11 -11.63 29.45 2.90
N VAL A 12 -11.35 29.74 4.16
CA VAL A 12 -12.11 29.22 5.31
C VAL A 12 -13.15 30.25 5.74
N ASP A 13 -14.40 29.84 5.84
CA ASP A 13 -15.48 30.71 6.28
C ASP A 13 -15.51 30.83 7.82
N ILE A 14 -15.28 29.72 8.54
CA ILE A 14 -15.25 29.67 10.01
C ILE A 14 -13.96 29.04 10.47
N PRO A 15 -12.93 29.81 10.83
CA PRO A 15 -11.66 29.27 11.32
C PRO A 15 -11.78 28.83 12.79
N ILE A 16 -11.37 27.59 13.09
CA ILE A 16 -11.23 27.05 14.44
C ILE A 16 -9.79 26.61 14.66
N VAL A 17 -9.04 27.39 15.43
CA VAL A 17 -7.65 27.08 15.81
C VAL A 17 -7.65 26.51 17.22
N ALA A 18 -7.78 25.20 17.34
CA ALA A 18 -7.85 24.48 18.59
C ALA A 18 -7.31 23.04 18.44
N ASP A 19 -7.12 22.35 19.54
CA ASP A 19 -6.99 20.90 19.54
C ASP A 19 -8.28 20.28 18.99
N ALA A 20 -8.15 19.24 18.13
CA ALA A 20 -9.29 18.65 17.43
C ALA A 20 -10.30 18.03 18.40
N LYS A 21 -9.83 17.37 19.47
CA LYS A 21 -10.71 16.77 20.48
C LYS A 21 -11.51 17.85 21.21
N LEU A 22 -10.84 18.90 21.68
CA LEU A 22 -11.51 20.01 22.38
C LEU A 22 -12.52 20.73 21.48
N ALA A 23 -12.20 20.92 20.21
CA ALA A 23 -13.12 21.53 19.25
C ALA A 23 -14.37 20.66 19.02
N ILE A 24 -14.19 19.34 18.86
CA ILE A 24 -15.30 18.40 18.69
C ILE A 24 -16.15 18.33 19.95
N GLU A 25 -15.54 18.23 21.14
CA GLU A 25 -16.28 18.22 22.42
C GLU A 25 -17.13 19.47 22.57
N ALA A 26 -16.59 20.65 22.29
CA ALA A 26 -17.35 21.90 22.33
C ALA A 26 -18.47 21.96 21.28
N LEU A 27 -18.26 21.45 20.07
CA LEU A 27 -19.30 21.39 19.04
C LEU A 27 -20.45 20.46 19.42
N LEU A 28 -20.15 19.32 20.06
CA LEU A 28 -21.16 18.35 20.49
C LEU A 28 -22.15 18.95 21.52
N GLU A 29 -21.75 19.96 22.29
CA GLU A 29 -22.66 20.67 23.22
C GLU A 29 -23.79 21.42 22.51
N TYR A 30 -23.60 21.78 21.23
CA TYR A 30 -24.56 22.56 20.42
C TYR A 30 -25.23 21.69 19.34
N MET A 31 -24.86 20.42 19.21
CA MET A 31 -25.40 19.52 18.17
C MET A 31 -26.54 18.69 18.76
N GLU A 32 -27.65 18.65 18.06
CA GLU A 32 -28.74 17.71 18.33
C GLU A 32 -28.58 16.47 17.42
N PRO A 33 -29.00 15.28 17.89
CA PRO A 33 -29.09 14.14 17.04
C PRO A 33 -29.93 14.41 15.80
N HIS A 34 -29.38 14.10 14.62
CA HIS A 34 -30.07 14.31 13.35
C HIS A 34 -30.40 12.96 12.72
N ASP A 35 -31.65 12.81 12.28
CA ASP A 35 -32.07 11.65 11.51
C ASP A 35 -31.46 11.75 10.10
N LEU A 36 -30.62 10.80 9.75
CA LEU A 36 -30.00 10.70 8.43
C LEU A 36 -30.93 10.11 7.36
N GLY A 37 -32.13 9.65 7.75
CA GLY A 37 -33.09 9.03 6.85
C GLY A 37 -32.50 7.81 6.12
N GLU A 38 -32.72 7.75 4.82
CA GLU A 38 -32.24 6.64 3.98
C GLU A 38 -30.77 6.75 3.54
N TRP A 39 -30.09 7.86 3.84
CA TRP A 39 -28.74 8.13 3.37
C TRP A 39 -27.72 7.02 3.69
N PRO A 40 -27.64 6.48 4.92
CA PRO A 40 -26.73 5.37 5.23
C PRO A 40 -27.01 4.11 4.40
N THR A 41 -28.29 3.79 4.21
CA THR A 41 -28.71 2.64 3.39
C THR A 41 -28.34 2.81 1.92
N GLN A 42 -28.56 4.02 1.38
CA GLN A 42 -28.16 4.34 0.00
C GLN A 42 -26.66 4.23 -0.19
N LEU A 43 -25.84 4.69 0.78
CA LEU A 43 -24.38 4.56 0.70
C LEU A 43 -23.93 3.09 0.75
N GLN A 44 -24.56 2.26 1.58
CA GLN A 44 -24.25 0.82 1.60
C GLN A 44 -24.63 0.14 0.28
N GLN A 45 -25.78 0.49 -0.29
CA GLN A 45 -26.18 -0.06 -1.59
C GLN A 45 -25.20 0.35 -2.69
N LEU A 46 -24.74 1.61 -2.73
CA LEU A 46 -23.74 2.08 -3.70
C LEU A 46 -22.41 1.31 -3.59
N LYS A 47 -21.97 0.94 -2.39
CA LYS A 47 -20.78 0.11 -2.21
C LYS A 47 -20.95 -1.29 -2.80
N VAL A 48 -22.15 -1.85 -2.72
CA VAL A 48 -22.47 -3.16 -3.29
C VAL A 48 -22.58 -3.09 -4.81
N ASP A 49 -23.21 -2.04 -5.35
CA ASP A 49 -23.45 -1.87 -6.78
C ASP A 49 -22.17 -1.46 -7.56
N HIS A 50 -21.24 -0.80 -6.87
CA HIS A 50 -20.02 -0.24 -7.44
C HIS A 50 -18.79 -0.58 -6.59
N PRO A 51 -18.43 -1.87 -6.43
CA PRO A 51 -17.27 -2.24 -5.63
C PRO A 51 -15.97 -1.75 -6.28
N ILE A 52 -15.02 -1.32 -5.45
CA ILE A 52 -13.64 -1.13 -5.88
C ILE A 52 -12.97 -2.49 -5.83
N THR A 53 -12.64 -3.06 -6.98
CA THR A 53 -12.07 -4.40 -7.07
C THR A 53 -11.18 -4.55 -8.30
N GLN A 54 -10.22 -5.47 -8.22
CA GLN A 54 -9.39 -5.97 -9.31
C GLN A 54 -9.78 -7.41 -9.70
N ALA A 55 -10.97 -7.86 -9.34
CA ALA A 55 -11.42 -9.23 -9.58
C ALA A 55 -11.47 -9.63 -11.07
N ASP A 56 -11.54 -8.67 -11.97
CA ASP A 56 -11.49 -8.89 -13.43
C ASP A 56 -10.05 -9.05 -13.97
N GLU A 57 -9.02 -8.92 -13.12
CA GLU A 57 -7.64 -9.08 -13.49
C GLU A 57 -7.14 -10.51 -13.24
N ASP A 58 -6.46 -11.09 -14.21
CA ASP A 58 -5.92 -12.43 -14.08
C ASP A 58 -4.68 -12.49 -13.17
N GLY A 59 -4.60 -13.55 -12.37
CA GLY A 59 -3.41 -13.90 -11.59
C GLY A 59 -3.28 -13.17 -10.25
N LEU A 60 -2.05 -12.90 -9.83
CA LEU A 60 -1.75 -12.21 -8.57
C LEU A 60 -2.06 -10.72 -8.70
N THR A 61 -2.93 -10.20 -7.85
CA THR A 61 -3.29 -8.78 -7.79
C THR A 61 -2.94 -8.17 -6.43
N PRO A 62 -2.71 -6.85 -6.35
CA PRO A 62 -2.57 -6.14 -5.07
C PRO A 62 -3.76 -6.36 -4.12
N GLU A 63 -4.99 -6.39 -4.65
CA GLU A 63 -6.18 -6.71 -3.88
C GLU A 63 -6.08 -8.08 -3.22
N ALA A 64 -5.74 -9.14 -3.98
CA ALA A 64 -5.61 -10.50 -3.47
C ALA A 64 -4.55 -10.62 -2.36
N ILE A 65 -3.44 -9.89 -2.48
CA ILE A 65 -2.37 -9.86 -1.48
C ILE A 65 -2.89 -9.26 -0.16
N ILE A 66 -3.59 -8.11 -0.24
CA ILE A 66 -4.07 -7.39 0.94
C ILE A 66 -5.27 -8.12 1.54
N GLN A 67 -6.17 -8.66 0.72
CA GLN A 67 -7.30 -9.46 1.18
C GLN A 67 -6.84 -10.71 1.92
N TYR A 68 -5.73 -11.34 1.47
CA TYR A 68 -5.15 -12.45 2.23
C TYR A 68 -4.80 -12.06 3.67
N ILE A 69 -4.29 -10.84 3.88
CA ILE A 69 -3.97 -10.32 5.23
C ILE A 69 -5.26 -10.10 6.04
N ASN A 70 -6.29 -9.48 5.44
CA ASN A 70 -7.59 -9.26 6.10
C ASN A 70 -8.21 -10.59 6.59
N ASP A 71 -8.20 -11.61 5.72
CA ASP A 71 -8.89 -12.88 5.98
C ASP A 71 -8.19 -13.78 7.02
N HIS A 72 -6.86 -13.61 7.21
CA HIS A 72 -6.06 -14.56 7.97
C HIS A 72 -5.42 -13.99 9.23
N TYR A 73 -5.43 -12.67 9.42
CA TYR A 73 -4.80 -12.04 10.59
C TYR A 73 -5.76 -11.07 11.28
N GLU A 74 -6.04 -11.37 12.53
CA GLU A 74 -6.88 -10.51 13.35
C GLU A 74 -6.09 -9.27 13.79
N ARG A 75 -6.58 -8.09 13.44
CA ARG A 75 -6.05 -6.76 13.80
C ARG A 75 -4.52 -6.64 13.66
N PRO A 76 -3.95 -6.98 12.51
CA PRO A 76 -2.51 -6.81 12.28
C PRO A 76 -2.13 -5.33 12.28
N ILE A 77 -0.85 -5.04 12.51
CA ILE A 77 -0.31 -3.72 12.22
C ILE A 77 0.29 -3.76 10.81
N VAL A 78 -0.18 -2.88 9.94
CA VAL A 78 0.29 -2.76 8.57
C VAL A 78 0.99 -1.41 8.40
N THR A 79 2.22 -1.44 7.91
CA THR A 79 2.91 -0.23 7.49
C THR A 79 2.99 -0.20 5.97
N THR A 80 2.97 0.98 5.37
CA THR A 80 3.16 1.09 3.92
C THR A 80 4.39 1.91 3.59
N ASP A 81 5.04 1.59 2.49
CA ASP A 81 5.90 2.52 1.80
C ASP A 81 5.06 3.48 0.94
N VAL A 82 5.68 4.30 0.11
CA VAL A 82 5.01 5.33 -0.69
C VAL A 82 4.90 4.89 -2.15
N GLY A 83 3.75 5.16 -2.76
CA GLY A 83 3.43 4.86 -4.15
C GLY A 83 2.18 4.01 -4.31
N GLN A 84 2.09 3.23 -5.39
CA GLN A 84 0.92 2.38 -5.66
C GLN A 84 0.65 1.39 -4.52
N ASN A 85 1.68 0.81 -3.92
CA ASN A 85 1.54 -0.07 -2.76
C ASN A 85 0.76 0.59 -1.61
N GLN A 86 1.02 1.86 -1.32
CA GLN A 86 0.31 2.65 -0.31
C GLN A 86 -1.17 2.82 -0.67
N LEU A 87 -1.43 3.18 -1.91
CA LEU A 87 -2.79 3.43 -2.40
C LEU A 87 -3.63 2.14 -2.42
N TRP A 88 -3.10 1.04 -2.93
CA TRP A 88 -3.78 -0.26 -2.88
C TRP A 88 -4.03 -0.71 -1.43
N THR A 89 -3.04 -0.53 -0.55
CA THR A 89 -3.24 -0.88 0.87
C THR A 89 -4.37 -0.07 1.49
N THR A 90 -4.45 1.23 1.23
CA THR A 90 -5.53 2.07 1.75
C THR A 90 -6.89 1.79 1.11
N GLN A 91 -6.93 1.22 -0.10
CA GLN A 91 -8.17 0.82 -0.76
C GLN A 91 -8.74 -0.49 -0.21
N PHE A 92 -7.87 -1.46 0.07
CA PHE A 92 -8.29 -2.85 0.31
C PHE A 92 -8.08 -3.34 1.75
N LEU A 93 -7.29 -2.63 2.57
CA LEU A 93 -7.07 -3.02 3.97
C LEU A 93 -8.30 -2.68 4.82
N GLU A 94 -8.83 -3.67 5.51
CA GLU A 94 -9.89 -3.49 6.50
C GLU A 94 -9.28 -3.04 7.83
N ILE A 95 -9.74 -1.89 8.34
CA ILE A 95 -9.25 -1.29 9.58
C ILE A 95 -10.35 -1.32 10.62
N GLU A 96 -10.17 -2.15 11.63
CA GLU A 96 -11.15 -2.34 12.72
C GLU A 96 -10.81 -1.58 14.00
N GLY A 97 -9.64 -0.96 14.07
CA GLY A 97 -9.20 -0.29 15.29
C GLY A 97 -8.14 0.77 15.07
N ASN A 98 -7.72 1.38 16.18
CA ASN A 98 -6.68 2.40 16.17
C ASN A 98 -5.28 1.80 15.95
N HIS A 99 -4.41 2.54 15.26
CA HIS A 99 -2.99 2.20 15.06
C HIS A 99 -2.74 0.93 14.24
N GLN A 100 -3.68 0.49 13.42
CA GLN A 100 -3.48 -0.65 12.52
C GLN A 100 -2.75 -0.27 11.23
N LEU A 101 -2.90 0.95 10.73
CA LEU A 101 -2.22 1.43 9.54
C LEU A 101 -1.25 2.57 9.90
N LEU A 102 0.03 2.38 9.56
CA LEU A 102 1.09 3.37 9.70
C LEU A 102 1.63 3.73 8.32
N THR A 103 1.50 4.99 7.94
CA THR A 103 1.86 5.43 6.58
C THR A 103 2.39 6.86 6.58
N SER A 104 3.33 7.16 5.68
CA SER A 104 3.79 8.53 5.43
C SER A 104 2.82 9.27 4.50
N GLY A 105 1.59 9.52 4.97
CA GLY A 105 0.51 10.11 4.17
C GLY A 105 0.64 11.62 3.93
N GLY A 106 1.41 12.32 4.74
CA GLY A 106 1.63 13.77 4.61
C GLY A 106 2.82 14.11 3.71
N LEU A 107 4.03 13.72 4.11
CA LEU A 107 5.24 14.02 3.37
C LEU A 107 5.48 13.05 2.20
N GLY A 108 5.05 11.80 2.32
CA GLY A 108 5.25 10.79 1.27
C GLY A 108 6.71 10.32 1.18
N THR A 109 7.29 9.92 2.31
CA THR A 109 8.70 9.51 2.39
C THR A 109 8.87 8.08 1.89
N MET A 110 9.50 7.90 0.73
CA MET A 110 9.94 6.58 0.27
C MET A 110 10.98 6.01 1.25
N GLY A 111 10.85 4.70 1.56
CA GLY A 111 11.68 4.03 2.56
C GLY A 111 11.12 4.05 3.98
N TYR A 112 9.92 4.61 4.18
CA TYR A 112 9.26 4.64 5.48
C TYR A 112 8.77 3.26 5.95
N GLY A 113 8.25 2.45 5.01
CA GLY A 113 7.45 1.25 5.32
C GLY A 113 8.17 0.23 6.20
N PHE A 114 9.34 -0.24 5.79
CA PHE A 114 10.06 -1.29 6.52
C PHE A 114 10.62 -0.82 7.87
N PRO A 115 11.30 0.33 8.01
CA PRO A 115 11.70 0.85 9.31
C PRO A 115 10.53 1.08 10.27
N ALA A 116 9.40 1.56 9.78
CA ALA A 116 8.20 1.74 10.60
C ALA A 116 7.65 0.40 11.12
N ALA A 117 7.69 -0.66 10.30
CA ALA A 117 7.30 -2.01 10.74
C ALA A 117 8.22 -2.56 11.83
N ILE A 118 9.53 -2.31 11.72
CA ILE A 118 10.50 -2.65 12.76
C ILE A 118 10.13 -1.96 14.08
N GLY A 119 9.87 -0.65 14.05
CA GLY A 119 9.44 0.12 15.22
C GLY A 119 8.12 -0.38 15.80
N ALA A 120 7.13 -0.66 14.92
CA ALA A 120 5.85 -1.22 15.31
C ALA A 120 6.01 -2.58 16.02
N LYS A 121 6.89 -3.44 15.52
CA LYS A 121 7.17 -4.75 16.10
C LYS A 121 7.86 -4.66 17.46
N PHE A 122 8.74 -3.69 17.68
CA PHE A 122 9.31 -3.41 18.98
C PHE A 122 8.24 -3.00 20.00
N GLY A 123 7.34 -2.11 19.59
CA GLY A 123 6.25 -1.65 20.46
C GLY A 123 5.15 -2.69 20.69
N ASN A 124 5.00 -3.66 19.78
CA ASN A 124 3.92 -4.66 19.78
C ASN A 124 4.47 -6.06 19.46
N PRO A 125 5.28 -6.67 20.37
CA PRO A 125 6.02 -7.89 20.08
C PRO A 125 5.15 -9.10 19.76
N HIS A 126 3.90 -9.12 20.18
CA HIS A 126 2.97 -10.24 19.98
C HIS A 126 2.02 -10.05 18.79
N THR A 127 1.91 -8.85 18.26
CA THR A 127 1.02 -8.55 17.12
C THR A 127 1.70 -8.88 15.80
N PRO A 128 1.02 -9.50 14.83
CA PRO A 128 1.51 -9.62 13.46
C PRO A 128 1.78 -8.22 12.87
N VAL A 129 2.94 -8.05 12.24
CA VAL A 129 3.33 -6.77 11.61
C VAL A 129 3.74 -7.02 10.17
N PHE A 130 3.10 -6.31 9.26
CA PHE A 130 3.35 -6.36 7.82
C PHE A 130 3.86 -5.00 7.32
N ALA A 131 4.91 -5.01 6.51
CA ALA A 131 5.33 -3.85 5.75
C ALA A 131 4.96 -4.07 4.28
N ILE A 132 4.05 -3.29 3.72
CA ILE A 132 3.68 -3.34 2.31
C ILE A 132 4.49 -2.27 1.58
N CYS A 133 5.45 -2.71 0.78
CA CYS A 133 6.40 -1.84 0.09
C CYS A 133 6.36 -2.07 -1.42
N GLY A 134 6.72 -1.06 -2.20
CA GLY A 134 7.08 -1.24 -3.60
C GLY A 134 8.56 -1.60 -3.74
N ASP A 135 8.90 -2.11 -4.91
CA ASP A 135 10.27 -2.46 -5.29
C ASP A 135 11.25 -1.26 -5.23
N GLY A 136 10.80 -0.06 -5.59
CA GLY A 136 11.59 1.15 -5.44
C GLY A 136 11.71 1.63 -4.00
N GLY A 137 10.61 1.60 -3.24
CA GLY A 137 10.57 2.10 -1.85
C GLY A 137 11.43 1.28 -0.90
N VAL A 138 11.36 -0.04 -0.98
CA VAL A 138 12.12 -0.96 -0.10
C VAL A 138 13.64 -0.77 -0.25
N GLN A 139 14.12 -0.38 -1.44
CA GLN A 139 15.54 -0.16 -1.69
C GLN A 139 16.11 1.06 -0.95
N MET A 140 15.27 1.99 -0.50
CA MET A 140 15.73 3.19 0.21
C MET A 140 16.33 2.87 1.59
N ASN A 141 15.86 1.79 2.25
CA ASN A 141 16.27 1.40 3.60
C ASN A 141 16.47 -0.13 3.72
N ILE A 142 17.03 -0.79 2.71
CA ILE A 142 17.27 -2.24 2.74
C ILE A 142 18.24 -2.67 3.83
N GLN A 143 19.15 -1.78 4.26
CA GLN A 143 20.11 -2.06 5.34
C GLN A 143 19.42 -2.38 6.67
N GLU A 144 18.16 -2.01 6.85
CA GLU A 144 17.38 -2.30 8.06
C GLU A 144 17.06 -3.81 8.23
N PHE A 145 17.33 -4.62 7.20
CA PHE A 145 17.40 -6.08 7.39
C PHE A 145 18.39 -6.46 8.48
N ALA A 146 19.54 -5.76 8.56
CA ALA A 146 20.52 -6.00 9.60
C ALA A 146 19.94 -5.71 11.01
N THR A 147 19.20 -4.61 11.16
CA THR A 147 18.51 -4.26 12.41
C THR A 147 17.48 -5.33 12.78
N ALA A 148 16.61 -5.71 11.85
CA ALA A 148 15.56 -6.69 12.10
C ALA A 148 16.12 -8.09 12.45
N MET A 149 17.20 -8.50 11.79
CA MET A 149 17.90 -9.76 12.07
C MET A 149 18.60 -9.72 13.44
N HIS A 150 19.29 -8.63 13.74
CA HIS A 150 20.01 -8.48 15.02
C HIS A 150 19.08 -8.60 16.23
N TYR A 151 17.89 -8.03 16.15
CA TYR A 151 16.89 -8.05 17.21
C TYR A 151 15.87 -9.19 17.09
N HIS A 152 16.04 -10.10 16.14
CA HIS A 152 15.14 -11.24 15.90
C HIS A 152 13.68 -10.84 15.74
N LEU A 153 13.42 -9.80 14.95
CA LEU A 153 12.09 -9.24 14.76
C LEU A 153 11.35 -9.96 13.61
N PRO A 154 10.33 -10.77 13.88
CA PRO A 154 9.55 -11.45 12.86
C PRO A 154 8.54 -10.46 12.24
N VAL A 155 9.03 -9.63 11.34
CA VAL A 155 8.24 -8.75 10.48
C VAL A 155 8.07 -9.41 9.12
N THR A 156 6.88 -9.37 8.55
CA THR A 156 6.64 -9.81 7.17
C THR A 156 6.71 -8.61 6.25
N LEU A 157 7.75 -8.54 5.43
CA LEU A 157 7.94 -7.52 4.41
C LEU A 157 7.37 -8.03 3.08
N VAL A 158 6.25 -7.49 2.65
CA VAL A 158 5.60 -7.80 1.37
C VAL A 158 6.03 -6.74 0.35
N VAL A 159 6.78 -7.16 -0.65
CA VAL A 159 7.23 -6.30 -1.75
C VAL A 159 6.34 -6.52 -2.96
N ILE A 160 5.51 -5.54 -3.30
CA ILE A 160 4.73 -5.54 -4.53
C ILE A 160 5.65 -5.04 -5.64
N ASN A 161 6.18 -5.96 -6.42
CA ASN A 161 7.18 -5.71 -7.44
C ASN A 161 6.55 -5.70 -8.83
N ASN A 162 6.52 -4.52 -9.46
CA ASN A 162 6.09 -4.32 -10.85
C ASN A 162 7.22 -3.83 -11.76
N GLY A 163 8.45 -3.77 -11.26
CA GLY A 163 9.64 -3.32 -11.97
C GLY A 163 9.71 -1.81 -12.22
N TYR A 164 8.86 -1.02 -11.56
CA TYR A 164 8.77 0.42 -11.83
C TYR A 164 8.47 1.25 -10.58
N LEU A 165 8.83 2.52 -10.60
CA LEU A 165 8.26 3.54 -9.72
C LEU A 165 6.80 3.75 -10.13
N GLY A 166 5.93 2.82 -9.71
CA GLY A 166 4.63 2.55 -10.30
C GLY A 166 3.66 3.72 -10.31
N ASN A 167 3.66 4.57 -9.27
CA ASN A 167 2.78 5.74 -9.23
C ASN A 167 3.11 6.76 -10.32
N VAL A 168 4.39 7.06 -10.51
CA VAL A 168 4.84 7.98 -11.57
C VAL A 168 4.65 7.35 -12.94
N ARG A 169 4.97 6.04 -13.10
CA ARG A 169 4.70 5.30 -14.32
C ARG A 169 3.22 5.37 -14.72
N GLN A 170 2.28 5.19 -13.75
CA GLN A 170 0.85 5.30 -14.00
C GLN A 170 0.45 6.67 -14.56
N TRP A 171 1.00 7.76 -14.01
CA TRP A 171 0.75 9.10 -14.54
C TRP A 171 1.33 9.28 -15.94
N GLN A 172 2.51 8.74 -16.22
CA GLN A 172 3.10 8.76 -17.55
C GLN A 172 2.26 7.96 -18.55
N GLN A 173 1.68 6.84 -18.12
CA GLN A 173 0.73 6.07 -18.93
C GLN A 173 -0.54 6.87 -19.24
N LEU A 174 -1.18 7.44 -18.21
CA LEU A 174 -2.50 8.04 -18.33
C LEU A 174 -2.48 9.44 -18.98
N PHE A 175 -1.40 10.20 -18.79
CA PHE A 175 -1.36 11.63 -19.17
C PHE A 175 -0.24 12.01 -20.12
N TYR A 176 0.72 11.12 -20.40
CA TYR A 176 1.91 11.41 -21.20
C TYR A 176 2.21 10.33 -22.25
N ASP A 177 1.17 9.71 -22.81
CA ASP A 177 1.25 8.76 -23.93
C ASP A 177 2.28 7.64 -23.71
N LYS A 178 2.33 7.09 -22.49
CA LYS A 178 3.26 6.02 -22.09
C LYS A 178 4.76 6.40 -22.26
N ARG A 179 5.10 7.69 -22.22
CA ARG A 179 6.49 8.13 -22.23
C ARG A 179 7.13 7.87 -20.88
N TYR A 180 7.49 6.61 -20.64
CA TYR A 180 8.15 6.19 -19.40
C TYR A 180 9.57 6.75 -19.35
N ALA A 181 9.84 7.60 -18.37
CA ALA A 181 11.14 8.23 -18.15
C ALA A 181 11.52 8.21 -16.69
N CYS A 182 12.70 7.70 -16.37
CA CYS A 182 13.26 7.64 -15.03
C CYS A 182 12.37 6.87 -14.01
N THR A 183 11.57 5.91 -14.48
CA THR A 183 10.66 5.13 -13.64
C THR A 183 10.89 3.64 -13.71
N ASN A 184 11.59 3.16 -14.73
CA ASN A 184 11.94 1.76 -14.90
C ASN A 184 13.05 1.35 -13.92
N LEU A 185 12.88 0.21 -13.26
CA LEU A 185 13.83 -0.40 -12.33
C LEU A 185 14.36 -1.73 -12.85
N LEU A 186 14.03 -2.11 -14.09
CA LEU A 186 14.51 -3.30 -14.76
C LEU A 186 15.86 -3.04 -15.43
N MET A 187 16.58 -4.09 -15.82
CA MET A 187 17.87 -3.94 -16.52
C MET A 187 17.68 -3.40 -17.95
N ASP A 188 16.61 -3.77 -18.62
CA ASP A 188 16.23 -3.23 -19.93
C ASP A 188 15.28 -2.05 -19.75
N GLU A 189 15.70 -0.87 -20.19
CA GLU A 189 14.92 0.38 -20.09
C GLU A 189 13.59 0.34 -20.85
N SER A 190 13.45 -0.55 -21.82
CA SER A 190 12.22 -0.71 -22.62
C SER A 190 11.33 -1.84 -22.12
N ALA A 191 11.77 -2.63 -21.16
CA ALA A 191 11.05 -3.81 -20.69
C ALA A 191 9.76 -3.45 -19.95
N ILE A 192 8.71 -4.20 -20.25
CA ILE A 192 7.41 -4.18 -19.55
C ILE A 192 7.13 -5.60 -19.09
N VAL A 193 6.96 -5.79 -17.79
CA VAL A 193 6.59 -7.09 -17.23
C VAL A 193 5.09 -7.32 -17.48
N THR A 194 4.77 -8.34 -18.26
CA THR A 194 3.39 -8.75 -18.56
C THR A 194 3.03 -10.03 -17.82
N ARG A 195 1.75 -10.34 -17.70
CA ARG A 195 1.29 -11.61 -17.13
C ARG A 195 1.90 -12.82 -17.84
N ASP A 196 1.93 -12.81 -19.18
CA ASP A 196 2.50 -13.89 -19.99
C ASP A 196 3.99 -14.12 -19.67
N LEU A 197 4.77 -13.07 -19.49
CA LEU A 197 6.18 -13.17 -19.09
C LEU A 197 6.33 -13.72 -17.66
N ILE A 198 5.46 -13.31 -16.74
CA ILE A 198 5.45 -13.83 -15.37
C ILE A 198 5.16 -15.33 -15.37
N ASP A 199 4.14 -15.76 -16.08
CA ASP A 199 3.72 -17.16 -16.14
C ASP A 199 4.78 -18.06 -16.78
N LYS A 200 5.58 -17.53 -17.70
CA LYS A 200 6.73 -18.21 -18.33
C LYS A 200 8.01 -18.16 -17.47
N GLY A 201 8.06 -17.30 -16.46
CA GLY A 201 9.27 -17.00 -15.70
C GLY A 201 10.34 -16.26 -16.51
N GLU A 202 9.93 -15.58 -17.58
CA GLU A 202 10.77 -14.84 -18.53
C GLU A 202 10.77 -13.35 -18.25
N PHE A 203 11.04 -12.93 -17.01
CA PHE A 203 11.17 -11.52 -16.65
C PHE A 203 12.46 -11.31 -15.85
N GLU A 204 13.07 -10.16 -16.08
CA GLU A 204 14.22 -9.70 -15.31
C GLU A 204 13.75 -8.75 -14.21
N TYR A 205 14.45 -8.76 -13.11
CA TYR A 205 14.24 -7.82 -12.00
C TYR A 205 15.55 -7.51 -11.30
N VAL A 206 15.68 -6.29 -10.80
CA VAL A 206 16.87 -5.81 -10.11
C VAL A 206 16.43 -4.99 -8.90
N PRO A 207 16.92 -5.32 -7.70
CA PRO A 207 17.68 -6.51 -7.34
C PRO A 207 16.80 -7.78 -7.24
N ASP A 208 17.45 -8.96 -7.15
CA ASP A 208 16.77 -10.18 -6.69
C ASP A 208 16.51 -10.06 -5.18
N PHE A 209 15.31 -9.67 -4.82
CA PHE A 209 14.94 -9.40 -3.43
C PHE A 209 14.97 -10.65 -2.55
N VAL A 210 14.71 -11.83 -3.11
CA VAL A 210 14.82 -13.10 -2.37
C VAL A 210 16.27 -13.35 -1.97
N LYS A 211 17.21 -13.29 -2.91
CA LYS A 211 18.63 -13.43 -2.61
C LYS A 211 19.17 -12.33 -1.71
N LEU A 212 18.64 -11.11 -1.85
CA LEU A 212 18.99 -10.00 -0.98
C LEU A 212 18.60 -10.30 0.47
N ALA A 213 17.38 -10.75 0.73
CA ALA A 213 16.94 -11.17 2.06
C ALA A 213 17.81 -12.28 2.63
N GLU A 214 18.10 -13.32 1.82
CA GLU A 214 18.96 -14.43 2.21
C GLU A 214 20.40 -13.99 2.54
N ALA A 215 20.95 -13.00 1.81
CA ALA A 215 22.26 -12.44 2.10
C ALA A 215 22.36 -11.78 3.49
N TYR A 216 21.24 -11.27 4.03
CA TYR A 216 21.14 -10.78 5.40
C TYR A 216 20.86 -11.90 6.43
N GLY A 217 20.64 -13.14 6.00
CA GLY A 217 20.21 -14.24 6.85
C GLY A 217 18.71 -14.26 7.16
N ALA A 218 17.95 -13.40 6.51
CA ALA A 218 16.49 -13.38 6.54
C ALA A 218 15.89 -14.45 5.63
N GLN A 219 14.59 -14.65 5.68
CA GLN A 219 13.90 -15.55 4.76
C GLN A 219 13.38 -14.77 3.55
N GLY A 220 13.54 -15.33 2.35
CA GLY A 220 12.98 -14.80 1.10
C GLY A 220 12.03 -15.80 0.46
N VAL A 221 10.91 -15.32 -0.08
CA VAL A 221 9.93 -16.12 -0.83
C VAL A 221 9.43 -15.29 -2.01
N ARG A 222 9.39 -15.89 -3.21
CA ARG A 222 8.77 -15.25 -4.39
C ARG A 222 7.39 -15.85 -4.63
N VAL A 223 6.45 -15.00 -4.99
CA VAL A 223 5.06 -15.31 -5.30
C VAL A 223 4.71 -14.67 -6.64
N THR A 224 4.20 -15.47 -7.55
CA THR A 224 3.77 -15.04 -8.89
C THR A 224 2.28 -15.31 -9.14
N LYS A 225 1.67 -16.14 -8.29
CA LYS A 225 0.26 -16.56 -8.38
C LYS A 225 -0.44 -16.44 -7.04
N ALA A 226 -1.73 -16.15 -7.06
CA ALA A 226 -2.52 -15.95 -5.82
C ALA A 226 -2.55 -17.20 -4.93
N GLU A 227 -2.60 -18.40 -5.50
CA GLU A 227 -2.61 -19.67 -4.76
C GLU A 227 -1.31 -19.93 -3.97
N GLU A 228 -0.22 -19.26 -4.31
CA GLU A 228 1.07 -19.38 -3.60
C GLU A 228 1.12 -18.55 -2.31
N LEU A 229 0.22 -17.55 -2.16
CA LEU A 229 0.17 -16.68 -0.98
C LEU A 229 0.11 -17.47 0.31
N ARG A 230 -0.77 -18.46 0.39
CA ARG A 230 -0.92 -19.28 1.59
C ARG A 230 0.38 -19.94 2.05
N ALA A 231 1.13 -20.49 1.12
CA ALA A 231 2.41 -21.14 1.43
C ALA A 231 3.49 -20.12 1.82
N ALA A 232 3.50 -18.95 1.19
CA ALA A 232 4.44 -17.87 1.48
C ALA A 232 4.22 -17.28 2.88
N PHE A 233 2.98 -16.94 3.23
CA PHE A 233 2.64 -16.41 4.55
C PHE A 233 2.85 -17.45 5.66
N ALA A 234 2.52 -18.73 5.43
CA ALA A 234 2.81 -19.79 6.38
C ALA A 234 4.32 -19.94 6.66
N LYS A 235 5.18 -19.76 5.65
CA LYS A 235 6.63 -19.72 5.86
C LYS A 235 7.05 -18.52 6.71
N ALA A 236 6.46 -17.33 6.47
CA ALA A 236 6.74 -16.14 7.26
C ALA A 236 6.32 -16.34 8.73
N ASP A 237 5.16 -16.92 8.96
CA ASP A 237 4.67 -17.21 10.31
C ASP A 237 5.54 -18.23 11.06
N ALA A 238 6.13 -19.18 10.35
CA ALA A 238 7.05 -20.17 10.94
C ALA A 238 8.43 -19.59 11.26
N PHE A 239 8.88 -18.56 10.57
CA PHE A 239 10.21 -18.00 10.73
C PHE A 239 10.25 -16.94 11.84
N LYS A 240 10.83 -17.30 12.99
CA LYS A 240 10.88 -16.43 14.18
C LYS A 240 12.26 -15.82 14.45
N LYS A 241 13.24 -16.08 13.57
CA LYS A 241 14.63 -15.61 13.79
C LYS A 241 14.88 -14.19 13.26
N GLY A 242 13.95 -13.64 12.47
CA GLY A 242 14.08 -12.33 11.83
C GLY A 242 12.94 -12.09 10.84
N PRO A 243 13.08 -11.11 9.94
CA PRO A 243 12.05 -10.79 8.96
C PRO A 243 11.96 -11.86 7.86
N THR A 244 10.78 -11.96 7.26
CA THR A 244 10.57 -12.68 6.00
C THR A 244 10.18 -11.69 4.92
N LEU A 245 10.87 -11.71 3.79
CA LEU A 245 10.49 -10.99 2.59
C LEU A 245 9.64 -11.87 1.70
N ILE A 246 8.46 -11.43 1.35
CA ILE A 246 7.57 -12.03 0.34
C ILE A 246 7.56 -11.09 -0.86
N GLU A 247 8.23 -11.47 -1.94
CA GLU A 247 8.23 -10.74 -3.19
C GLU A 247 7.07 -11.20 -4.05
N CYS A 248 6.12 -10.28 -4.28
CA CYS A 248 4.92 -10.50 -5.10
C CYS A 248 5.11 -9.83 -6.45
N ILE A 249 5.29 -10.63 -7.51
CA ILE A 249 5.48 -10.12 -8.86
C ILE A 249 4.14 -9.88 -9.51
N ILE A 250 3.91 -8.65 -9.94
CA ILE A 250 2.70 -8.24 -10.66
C ILE A 250 3.05 -7.59 -12.01
N PRO A 251 2.14 -7.53 -12.98
CA PRO A 251 2.38 -6.82 -14.23
C PRO A 251 2.67 -5.34 -14.02
N THR A 252 3.55 -4.79 -14.86
CA THR A 252 3.99 -3.38 -14.78
C THR A 252 2.81 -2.41 -14.85
N GLU A 253 1.88 -2.62 -15.78
CA GLU A 253 0.80 -1.67 -16.10
C GLU A 253 -0.48 -1.87 -15.27
N VAL A 254 -0.38 -2.51 -14.09
CA VAL A 254 -1.50 -2.51 -13.11
C VAL A 254 -1.61 -1.13 -12.49
N ASN A 255 -2.79 -0.53 -12.56
CA ASN A 255 -3.07 0.83 -12.10
C ASN A 255 -3.90 0.87 -10.82
N VAL A 256 -3.74 1.94 -10.05
CA VAL A 256 -4.62 2.27 -8.93
C VAL A 256 -5.82 3.05 -9.47
N LEU A 257 -6.98 2.44 -9.42
CA LEU A 257 -8.25 3.04 -9.85
C LEU A 257 -9.33 2.77 -8.79
N PRO A 258 -10.32 3.64 -8.64
CA PRO A 258 -10.57 4.87 -9.38
C PRO A 258 -9.57 5.99 -9.05
N MET A 259 -9.40 6.96 -9.96
CA MET A 259 -8.47 8.07 -9.78
C MET A 259 -9.07 9.38 -10.31
N VAL A 260 -8.97 10.46 -9.53
CA VAL A 260 -9.34 11.81 -9.98
C VAL A 260 -8.09 12.51 -10.52
N PRO A 261 -8.05 12.91 -11.80
CA PRO A 261 -6.91 13.65 -12.34
C PRO A 261 -6.73 14.99 -11.64
N ALA A 262 -5.47 15.44 -11.49
CA ALA A 262 -5.16 16.70 -10.86
C ALA A 262 -5.91 17.88 -11.50
N GLY A 263 -6.54 18.72 -10.68
CA GLY A 263 -7.32 19.87 -11.14
C GLY A 263 -8.69 19.57 -11.74
N LYS A 264 -9.12 18.31 -11.70
CA LYS A 264 -10.45 17.86 -12.16
C LYS A 264 -11.41 17.67 -11.00
N SER A 265 -12.70 17.56 -11.32
CA SER A 265 -13.75 17.29 -10.34
C SER A 265 -13.93 15.80 -10.08
N LEU A 266 -14.67 15.43 -9.02
CA LEU A 266 -15.01 14.03 -8.74
C LEU A 266 -15.81 13.39 -9.89
N SER A 267 -16.59 14.18 -10.66
CA SER A 267 -17.32 13.70 -11.84
C SER A 267 -16.40 13.32 -13.02
N ASP A 268 -15.14 13.77 -13.00
CA ASP A 268 -14.14 13.45 -14.02
C ASP A 268 -13.28 12.23 -13.63
N MET A 269 -13.71 11.47 -12.63
CA MET A 269 -12.99 10.31 -12.11
C MET A 269 -12.75 9.26 -13.20
N LEU A 270 -11.52 8.78 -13.27
CA LEU A 270 -11.15 7.64 -14.12
C LEU A 270 -11.49 6.36 -13.37
N LEU A 271 -12.41 5.58 -13.92
CA LEU A 271 -12.88 4.32 -13.32
C LEU A 271 -12.18 3.10 -13.89
N LYS A 272 -11.71 3.18 -15.12
CA LYS A 272 -11.02 2.10 -15.87
C LYS A 272 -9.90 2.69 -16.70
N ASP A 273 -8.91 1.87 -17.01
CA ASP A 273 -7.88 2.25 -17.98
C ASP A 273 -8.51 2.60 -19.32
N LYS A 274 -8.02 3.68 -19.92
CA LYS A 274 -8.34 3.94 -21.32
C LYS A 274 -7.61 2.89 -22.16
N LYS A 275 -8.38 2.00 -22.78
CA LYS A 275 -7.87 1.02 -23.75
C LYS A 275 -7.27 1.73 -24.95
#